data_e401d665570ce072ace26b67982dd24d
#
_entry.id   e401d665570ce072ace26b67982dd24d
#
_cell.length_a   1.000
_cell.length_b   1.000
_cell.length_c   1.000
_cell.angle_alpha   90.00
_cell.angle_beta   90.00
_cell.angle_gamma   90.00
#
_symmetry.space_group_name_H-M   'P 1'
#
loop_
_entity.id
_entity.type
_entity.pdbx_description
1 polymer ?
#
loop_
_entity_poly.entity_id
_entity_poly.type
_entity_poly.pdbx_seq_one_letter_code
_entity_poly.pdbx_strand_id
1 'polypeptide(L)'
;MFSGIVEELGELKKISKRGNVTLFEIQAKKILEDANIGDSISVNGACLTLTENKSGVLSFEVMPQTLKVTNLGALRIKDKVNLERALKVGDRLCGHFVTGHIDSTGIIQRKNYINDNLCFEIAIPTKFMHYVLPQGSIAIDGISLTIVDKRANTFTVYIIPHTLKNTTLGFKGPSDKVNIEFDILAKKASIGI
;
A
#
# COMPACT_ATOMS: atom_id res chain seq x y z
N MET A 1 5.25 -6.97 -9.78
CA MET A 1 5.89 -7.39 -8.52
C MET A 1 6.63 -6.20 -7.95
N PHE A 2 6.54 -5.97 -6.64
CA PHE A 2 7.08 -4.83 -5.90
C PHE A 2 7.87 -5.33 -4.69
N SER A 3 8.57 -4.43 -4.02
CA SER A 3 9.35 -4.74 -2.82
C SER A 3 8.68 -4.24 -1.52
N GLY A 4 7.71 -3.35 -1.64
CA GLY A 4 7.12 -2.62 -0.52
C GLY A 4 7.97 -1.46 -0.02
N ILE A 5 8.87 -0.96 -0.85
CA ILE A 5 9.69 0.22 -0.59
C ILE A 5 9.13 1.39 -1.39
N VAL A 6 8.39 2.26 -0.73
CA VAL A 6 7.79 3.43 -1.36
C VAL A 6 8.88 4.35 -1.91
N GLU A 7 8.78 4.71 -3.18
CA GLU A 7 9.75 5.58 -3.83
C GLU A 7 9.43 7.06 -3.67
N GLU A 8 8.13 7.41 -3.70
CA GLU A 8 7.67 8.78 -3.48
C GLU A 8 6.20 8.85 -3.04
N LEU A 9 5.82 10.03 -2.56
CA LEU A 9 4.43 10.41 -2.31
C LEU A 9 3.89 11.17 -3.53
N GLY A 10 2.98 10.53 -4.27
CA GLY A 10 2.18 11.19 -5.29
C GLY A 10 1.05 12.02 -4.71
N GLU A 11 0.45 12.89 -5.52
CA GLU A 11 -0.73 13.68 -5.15
C GLU A 11 -1.85 13.46 -6.17
N LEU A 12 -3.02 13.04 -5.71
CA LEU A 12 -4.18 12.86 -6.57
C LEU A 12 -4.73 14.21 -7.06
N LYS A 13 -4.59 14.46 -8.35
CA LYS A 13 -4.99 15.73 -8.98
C LYS A 13 -6.40 15.71 -9.51
N LYS A 14 -6.84 14.55 -10.01
CA LYS A 14 -8.17 14.44 -10.59
C LYS A 14 -8.73 13.03 -10.44
N ILE A 15 -10.03 12.98 -10.24
CA ILE A 15 -10.85 11.77 -10.25
C ILE A 15 -11.98 12.02 -11.26
N SER A 16 -12.10 11.16 -12.27
CA SER A 16 -13.19 11.26 -13.23
C SER A 16 -13.69 9.88 -13.64
N LYS A 17 -14.96 9.78 -14.02
CA LYS A 17 -15.52 8.54 -14.57
C LYS A 17 -15.32 8.49 -16.08
N ARG A 18 -14.91 7.31 -16.58
CA ARG A 18 -14.79 7.02 -18.00
C ARG A 18 -15.46 5.68 -18.30
N GLY A 19 -16.72 5.72 -18.73
CA GLY A 19 -17.50 4.48 -18.85
C GLY A 19 -17.65 3.76 -17.51
N ASN A 20 -17.21 2.51 -17.44
CA ASN A 20 -17.30 1.69 -16.24
C ASN A 20 -16.05 1.75 -15.32
N VAL A 21 -15.04 2.53 -15.69
CA VAL A 21 -13.82 2.71 -14.87
C VAL A 21 -13.75 4.12 -14.29
N THR A 22 -12.95 4.27 -13.23
CA THR A 22 -12.60 5.57 -12.68
C THR A 22 -11.17 5.91 -13.08
N LEU A 23 -10.96 7.05 -13.68
CA LEU A 23 -9.66 7.58 -14.04
C LEU A 23 -9.08 8.34 -12.85
N PHE A 24 -7.89 7.96 -12.40
CA PHE A 24 -7.08 8.69 -11.45
C PHE A 24 -5.93 9.37 -12.18
N GLU A 25 -5.75 10.67 -11.95
CA GLU A 25 -4.59 11.43 -12.41
C GLU A 25 -3.75 11.81 -11.18
N ILE A 26 -2.53 11.29 -11.10
CA ILE A 26 -1.64 11.42 -9.95
C ILE A 26 -0.38 12.17 -10.37
N GLN A 27 -0.11 13.30 -9.71
CA GLN A 27 1.14 14.04 -9.85
C GLN A 27 2.26 13.25 -9.21
N ALA A 28 3.32 13.02 -9.94
CA ALA A 28 4.55 12.38 -9.48
C ALA A 28 5.77 13.19 -9.93
N LYS A 29 6.97 12.79 -9.50
CA LYS A 29 8.25 13.39 -9.90
C LYS A 29 9.30 12.32 -10.15
N LYS A 30 9.65 11.55 -9.12
CA LYS A 30 10.76 10.60 -9.12
C LYS A 30 10.50 9.40 -10.03
N ILE A 31 9.31 8.78 -9.93
CA ILE A 31 9.00 7.58 -10.72
C ILE A 31 8.77 7.85 -12.21
N LEU A 32 8.65 9.14 -12.61
CA LEU A 32 8.47 9.52 -14.01
C LEU A 32 9.66 9.19 -14.89
N GLU A 33 10.89 9.17 -14.31
CA GLU A 33 12.14 9.01 -15.06
C GLU A 33 12.18 7.73 -15.90
N ASP A 34 11.43 6.72 -15.49
CA ASP A 34 11.48 5.38 -16.09
C ASP A 34 10.10 4.69 -16.17
N ALA A 35 9.02 5.43 -15.96
CA ALA A 35 7.66 4.90 -16.05
C ALA A 35 7.13 4.99 -17.48
N ASN A 36 6.83 3.83 -18.11
CA ASN A 36 6.30 3.71 -19.44
C ASN A 36 4.83 3.31 -19.42
N ILE A 37 4.08 3.71 -20.44
CA ILE A 37 2.69 3.26 -20.62
C ILE A 37 2.67 1.73 -20.70
N GLY A 38 1.79 1.12 -19.91
CA GLY A 38 1.69 -0.33 -19.74
C GLY A 38 2.43 -0.87 -18.50
N ASP A 39 3.30 -0.07 -17.87
CA ASP A 39 3.96 -0.50 -16.64
C ASP A 39 2.99 -0.64 -15.47
N SER A 40 3.31 -1.56 -14.57
CA SER A 40 2.64 -1.70 -13.29
C SER A 40 3.25 -0.75 -12.27
N ILE A 41 2.40 0.06 -11.63
CA ILE A 41 2.78 0.94 -10.51
C ILE A 41 1.89 0.61 -9.32
N SER A 42 2.50 0.44 -8.16
CA SER A 42 1.81 0.30 -6.89
C SER A 42 1.32 1.67 -6.41
N VAL A 43 0.01 1.81 -6.23
CA VAL A 43 -0.64 3.01 -5.68
C VAL A 43 -1.29 2.63 -4.34
N ASN A 44 -0.76 3.11 -3.23
CA ASN A 44 -1.13 2.63 -1.89
C ASN A 44 -1.17 1.09 -1.80
N GLY A 45 -0.19 0.42 -2.40
CA GLY A 45 -0.11 -1.04 -2.43
C GLY A 45 -0.94 -1.72 -3.52
N ALA A 46 -1.89 -1.05 -4.16
CA ALA A 46 -2.66 -1.63 -5.25
C ALA A 46 -1.91 -1.53 -6.58
N CYS A 47 -1.71 -2.65 -7.26
CA CYS A 47 -1.10 -2.70 -8.59
C CYS A 47 -2.06 -2.10 -9.62
N LEU A 48 -1.66 -0.99 -10.24
CA LEU A 48 -2.40 -0.34 -11.32
C LEU A 48 -1.53 -0.24 -12.56
N THR A 49 -2.16 -0.33 -13.73
CA THR A 49 -1.48 -0.16 -15.01
C THR A 49 -1.45 1.32 -15.40
N LEU A 50 -0.27 1.82 -15.72
CA LEU A 50 -0.09 3.18 -16.23
C LEU A 50 -0.66 3.29 -17.65
N THR A 51 -1.65 4.17 -17.86
CA THR A 51 -2.31 4.36 -19.16
C THR A 51 -1.86 5.63 -19.87
N GLU A 52 -1.37 6.63 -19.13
CA GLU A 52 -0.83 7.88 -19.70
C GLU A 52 0.23 8.46 -18.76
N ASN A 53 1.31 9.00 -19.34
CA ASN A 53 2.35 9.77 -18.63
C ASN A 53 2.53 11.10 -19.37
N LYS A 54 2.00 12.17 -18.81
CA LYS A 54 2.02 13.49 -19.46
C LYS A 54 2.26 14.61 -18.47
N SER A 55 3.28 15.41 -18.74
CA SER A 55 3.58 16.64 -17.96
C SER A 55 3.68 16.41 -16.45
N GLY A 56 4.26 15.28 -16.03
CA GLY A 56 4.42 14.95 -14.60
C GLY A 56 3.17 14.35 -13.94
N VAL A 57 2.15 14.02 -14.73
CA VAL A 57 0.92 13.38 -14.27
C VAL A 57 0.81 11.98 -14.86
N LEU A 58 0.63 11.01 -13.98
CA LEU A 58 0.38 9.61 -14.30
C LEU A 58 -1.12 9.33 -14.26
N SER A 59 -1.65 8.70 -15.30
CA SER A 59 -3.07 8.32 -15.37
C SER A 59 -3.25 6.81 -15.23
N PHE A 60 -4.26 6.43 -14.46
CA PHE A 60 -4.61 5.04 -14.17
C PHE A 60 -6.11 4.82 -14.32
N GLU A 61 -6.50 3.77 -15.02
CA GLU A 61 -7.89 3.31 -15.05
C GLU A 61 -8.12 2.31 -13.93
N VAL A 62 -8.98 2.67 -12.97
CA VAL A 62 -9.25 1.87 -11.77
C VAL A 62 -10.62 1.21 -11.90
N MET A 63 -10.63 -0.11 -11.82
CA MET A 63 -11.86 -0.91 -11.90
C MET A 63 -12.75 -0.71 -10.67
N PRO A 64 -14.09 -0.78 -10.80
CA PRO A 64 -15.01 -0.67 -9.66
C PRO A 64 -14.71 -1.66 -8.53
N GLN A 65 -14.30 -2.88 -8.87
CA GLN A 65 -13.91 -3.88 -7.89
C GLN A 65 -12.71 -3.43 -7.05
N THR A 66 -11.69 -2.85 -7.69
CA THR A 66 -10.50 -2.32 -6.98
C THR A 66 -10.87 -1.21 -6.01
N LEU A 67 -11.72 -0.26 -6.44
CA LEU A 67 -12.22 0.81 -5.57
C LEU A 67 -12.99 0.28 -4.37
N LYS A 68 -13.77 -0.81 -4.55
CA LYS A 68 -14.58 -1.41 -3.51
C LYS A 68 -13.75 -2.10 -2.43
N VAL A 69 -12.68 -2.81 -2.82
CA VAL A 69 -11.90 -3.67 -1.90
C VAL A 69 -10.66 -2.99 -1.32
N THR A 70 -10.34 -1.76 -1.77
CA THR A 70 -9.18 -0.98 -1.33
C THR A 70 -9.59 0.35 -0.69
N ASN A 71 -8.62 1.07 -0.11
CA ASN A 71 -8.83 2.44 0.34
C ASN A 71 -8.84 3.46 -0.82
N LEU A 72 -8.53 3.04 -2.05
CA LEU A 72 -8.52 3.93 -3.22
C LEU A 72 -9.91 4.53 -3.49
N GLY A 73 -10.98 3.80 -3.18
CA GLY A 73 -12.35 4.28 -3.36
C GLY A 73 -12.75 5.43 -2.42
N ALA A 74 -11.98 5.67 -1.35
CA ALA A 74 -12.21 6.76 -0.40
C ALA A 74 -11.33 7.99 -0.65
N LEU A 75 -10.39 7.92 -1.61
CA LEU A 75 -9.48 9.02 -1.93
C LEU A 75 -10.21 10.24 -2.49
N ARG A 76 -9.68 11.41 -2.16
CA ARG A 76 -10.14 12.72 -2.63
C ARG A 76 -9.03 13.45 -3.35
N ILE A 77 -9.39 14.42 -4.19
CA ILE A 77 -8.43 15.32 -4.83
C ILE A 77 -7.57 15.99 -3.75
N LYS A 78 -6.25 16.05 -3.98
CA LYS A 78 -5.15 16.49 -3.08
C LYS A 78 -4.69 15.45 -2.06
N ASP A 79 -5.34 14.29 -1.93
CA ASP A 79 -4.82 13.23 -1.08
C ASP A 79 -3.46 12.75 -1.60
N LYS A 80 -2.58 12.38 -0.66
CA LYS A 80 -1.30 11.77 -0.96
C LYS A 80 -1.45 10.25 -1.07
N VAL A 81 -0.69 9.66 -1.97
CA VAL A 81 -0.62 8.21 -2.18
C VAL A 81 0.83 7.75 -2.24
N ASN A 82 1.09 6.58 -1.70
CA ASN A 82 2.39 5.91 -1.85
C ASN A 82 2.54 5.38 -3.27
N LEU A 83 3.68 5.63 -3.89
CA LEU A 83 4.00 5.16 -5.23
C LEU A 83 5.28 4.32 -5.22
N GLU A 84 5.24 3.18 -5.92
CA GLU A 84 6.39 2.32 -6.16
C GLU A 84 6.28 1.71 -7.57
N ARG A 85 7.38 1.75 -8.35
CA ARG A 85 7.47 1.06 -9.65
C ARG A 85 7.65 -0.44 -9.47
N ALA A 86 7.26 -1.21 -10.46
CA ALA A 86 7.55 -2.63 -10.48
C ALA A 86 9.07 -2.88 -10.48
N LEU A 87 9.49 -3.93 -9.74
CA LEU A 87 10.88 -4.39 -9.73
C LEU A 87 11.31 -4.85 -11.14
N LYS A 88 12.53 -4.52 -11.51
CA LYS A 88 13.20 -5.06 -12.68
C LYS A 88 13.95 -6.33 -12.33
N VAL A 89 14.22 -7.15 -13.33
CA VAL A 89 15.10 -8.32 -13.15
C VAL A 89 16.49 -7.83 -12.79
N GLY A 90 17.02 -8.32 -11.65
CA GLY A 90 18.32 -7.90 -11.12
C GLY A 90 18.26 -6.85 -10.01
N ASP A 91 17.10 -6.24 -9.76
CA ASP A 91 16.94 -5.32 -8.64
C ASP A 91 17.06 -6.02 -7.28
N ARG A 92 17.50 -5.25 -6.27
CA ARG A 92 17.55 -5.73 -4.89
C ARG A 92 16.15 -5.77 -4.29
N LEU A 93 15.79 -6.89 -3.68
CA LEU A 93 14.58 -7.00 -2.86
C LEU A 93 14.86 -6.44 -1.46
N CYS A 94 14.62 -5.14 -1.26
CA CYS A 94 14.91 -4.46 0.01
C CYS A 94 13.81 -4.62 1.08
N GLY A 95 12.63 -5.13 0.71
CA GLY A 95 11.52 -5.44 1.62
C GLY A 95 11.16 -6.92 1.56
N HIS A 96 9.96 -7.23 1.07
CA HIS A 96 9.50 -8.59 0.80
C HIS A 96 8.77 -8.65 -0.55
N PHE A 97 8.32 -9.82 -0.98
CA PHE A 97 7.56 -9.96 -2.22
C PHE A 97 6.15 -9.37 -2.05
N VAL A 98 5.91 -8.23 -2.67
CA VAL A 98 4.61 -7.55 -2.72
C VAL A 98 4.06 -7.65 -4.14
N THR A 99 2.86 -8.20 -4.28
CA THR A 99 2.24 -8.45 -5.59
C THR A 99 1.42 -7.26 -6.08
N GLY A 100 0.98 -6.41 -5.17
CA GLY A 100 0.04 -5.33 -5.43
C GLY A 100 -1.42 -5.80 -5.43
N HIS A 101 -1.68 -7.01 -4.93
CA HIS A 101 -3.02 -7.60 -4.83
C HIS A 101 -3.53 -7.50 -3.40
N ILE A 102 -4.32 -6.48 -3.14
CA ILE A 102 -4.83 -6.18 -1.80
C ILE A 102 -5.79 -7.29 -1.35
N ASP A 103 -5.46 -7.94 -0.24
CA ASP A 103 -6.25 -9.02 0.35
C ASP A 103 -7.41 -8.47 1.20
N SER A 104 -7.18 -7.34 1.89
CA SER A 104 -8.15 -6.72 2.78
C SER A 104 -7.83 -5.25 3.02
N THR A 105 -8.74 -4.57 3.71
CA THR A 105 -8.40 -3.30 4.34
C THR A 105 -8.38 -3.46 5.85
N GLY A 106 -7.50 -2.69 6.50
CA GLY A 106 -7.44 -2.57 7.95
C GLY A 106 -7.83 -1.16 8.41
N ILE A 107 -8.13 -1.03 9.70
CA ILE A 107 -8.40 0.25 10.36
C ILE A 107 -7.33 0.49 11.41
N ILE A 108 -6.66 1.62 11.37
CA ILE A 108 -5.74 2.03 12.43
C ILE A 108 -6.57 2.28 13.69
N GLN A 109 -6.32 1.48 14.72
CA GLN A 109 -6.99 1.60 16.03
C GLN A 109 -6.25 2.58 16.93
N ARG A 110 -4.92 2.49 16.93
CA ARG A 110 -4.04 3.32 17.76
C ARG A 110 -2.78 3.71 17.00
N LYS A 111 -2.30 4.92 17.32
CA LYS A 111 -1.01 5.47 16.90
C LYS A 111 -0.39 6.12 18.12
N ASN A 112 0.58 5.48 18.73
CA ASN A 112 1.20 5.96 19.97
C ASN A 112 2.67 5.53 20.05
N TYR A 113 3.42 6.18 20.92
CA TYR A 113 4.79 5.79 21.21
C TYR A 113 4.81 4.71 22.33
N ILE A 114 5.58 3.66 22.11
CA ILE A 114 5.87 2.60 23.08
C ILE A 114 7.38 2.46 23.13
N ASN A 115 8.01 2.76 24.28
CA ASN A 115 9.47 2.76 24.45
C ASN A 115 10.20 3.50 23.31
N ASP A 116 9.79 4.74 23.07
CA ASP A 116 10.30 5.64 22.01
C ASP A 116 10.09 5.16 20.57
N ASN A 117 9.43 4.03 20.34
CA ASN A 117 9.07 3.55 19.01
C ASN A 117 7.62 3.94 18.67
N LEU A 118 7.40 4.52 17.50
CA LEU A 118 6.06 4.80 17.02
C LEU A 118 5.37 3.50 16.61
N CYS A 119 4.33 3.15 17.35
CA CYS A 119 3.54 1.94 17.18
C CYS A 119 2.20 2.26 16.49
N PHE A 120 1.86 1.46 15.50
CA PHE A 120 0.52 1.41 14.91
C PHE A 120 -0.12 0.08 15.27
N GLU A 121 -1.30 0.13 15.90
CA GLU A 121 -2.17 -1.03 16.10
C GLU A 121 -3.27 -0.99 15.03
N ILE A 122 -3.37 -2.06 14.22
CA ILE A 122 -4.26 -2.12 13.06
C ILE A 122 -5.21 -3.30 13.25
N ALA A 123 -6.52 -3.02 13.14
CA ALA A 123 -7.56 -4.04 13.13
C ALA A 123 -7.84 -4.52 11.71
N ILE A 124 -7.97 -5.83 11.54
CA ILE A 124 -8.38 -6.48 10.31
C ILE A 124 -9.48 -7.52 10.58
N PRO A 125 -10.24 -7.96 9.56
CA PRO A 125 -11.21 -9.03 9.74
C PRO A 125 -10.54 -10.31 10.28
N THR A 126 -11.12 -10.90 11.32
CA THR A 126 -10.56 -12.04 12.06
C THR A 126 -10.21 -13.23 11.15
N LYS A 127 -10.97 -13.43 10.06
CA LYS A 127 -10.72 -14.49 9.07
C LYS A 127 -9.33 -14.45 8.44
N PHE A 128 -8.64 -13.31 8.48
CA PHE A 128 -7.29 -13.14 7.92
C PHE A 128 -6.18 -13.22 8.96
N MET A 129 -6.52 -13.32 10.26
CA MET A 129 -5.52 -13.32 11.32
C MET A 129 -4.55 -14.50 11.30
N HIS A 130 -4.89 -15.59 10.60
CA HIS A 130 -3.98 -16.72 10.43
C HIS A 130 -2.80 -16.41 9.49
N TYR A 131 -2.90 -15.40 8.62
CA TYR A 131 -1.78 -14.91 7.80
C TYR A 131 -0.86 -13.92 8.54
N VAL A 132 -1.30 -13.40 9.69
CA VAL A 132 -0.51 -12.48 10.50
C VAL A 132 0.44 -13.29 11.39
N LEU A 133 1.73 -13.27 11.06
CA LEU A 133 2.76 -14.01 11.80
C LEU A 133 3.67 -13.00 12.51
N PRO A 134 3.81 -13.04 13.85
CA PRO A 134 4.81 -12.23 14.54
C PRO A 134 6.21 -12.45 13.96
N GLN A 135 6.96 -11.36 13.80
CA GLN A 135 8.26 -11.29 13.11
C GLN A 135 8.20 -11.53 11.58
N GLY A 136 7.01 -11.83 11.02
CA GLY A 136 6.78 -11.90 9.58
C GLY A 136 6.59 -10.53 8.95
N SER A 137 6.56 -10.51 7.61
CA SER A 137 6.33 -9.31 6.81
C SER A 137 4.84 -9.10 6.50
N ILE A 138 4.47 -7.85 6.31
CA ILE A 138 3.15 -7.43 5.83
C ILE A 138 3.30 -6.14 5.04
N ALA A 139 2.52 -5.96 3.98
CA ALA A 139 2.45 -4.69 3.27
C ALA A 139 1.22 -3.89 3.72
N ILE A 140 1.46 -2.65 4.18
CA ILE A 140 0.43 -1.70 4.61
C ILE A 140 0.49 -0.47 3.71
N ASP A 141 -0.56 -0.21 2.92
CA ASP A 141 -0.54 0.81 1.87
C ASP A 141 0.71 0.69 0.95
N GLY A 142 1.14 -0.55 0.66
CA GLY A 142 2.32 -0.86 -0.14
C GLY A 142 3.65 -0.71 0.60
N ILE A 143 3.65 -0.46 1.90
CA ILE A 143 4.85 -0.32 2.71
C ILE A 143 5.17 -1.67 3.36
N SER A 144 6.35 -2.23 3.08
CA SER A 144 6.86 -3.44 3.73
C SER A 144 7.20 -3.16 5.19
N LEU A 145 6.54 -3.85 6.10
CA LEU A 145 6.71 -3.69 7.55
C LEU A 145 6.81 -5.04 8.25
N THR A 146 7.46 -5.05 9.41
CA THR A 146 7.55 -6.23 10.27
C THR A 146 6.44 -6.21 11.30
N ILE A 147 5.73 -7.32 11.43
CA ILE A 147 4.73 -7.53 12.47
C ILE A 147 5.43 -7.77 13.81
N VAL A 148 5.09 -6.96 14.82
CA VAL A 148 5.68 -7.09 16.17
C VAL A 148 4.88 -8.04 17.03
N ASP A 149 3.56 -7.85 17.06
CA ASP A 149 2.65 -8.64 17.90
C ASP A 149 1.29 -8.78 17.24
N LYS A 150 0.52 -9.78 17.63
CA LYS A 150 -0.87 -9.96 17.20
C LYS A 150 -1.79 -10.30 18.37
N ARG A 151 -3.05 -9.90 18.23
CA ARG A 151 -4.16 -10.21 19.14
C ARG A 151 -5.30 -10.88 18.36
N ALA A 152 -6.48 -10.98 18.93
CA ALA A 152 -7.61 -11.66 18.30
C ALA A 152 -7.99 -11.11 16.90
N ASN A 153 -7.96 -9.79 16.72
CA ASN A 153 -8.31 -9.11 15.47
C ASN A 153 -7.44 -7.89 15.15
N THR A 154 -6.34 -7.69 15.89
CA THR A 154 -5.37 -6.60 15.66
C THR A 154 -3.96 -7.15 15.58
N PHE A 155 -3.09 -6.40 14.92
CA PHE A 155 -1.64 -6.58 14.95
C PHE A 155 -0.95 -5.24 15.10
N THR A 156 0.31 -5.26 15.50
CA THR A 156 1.12 -4.06 15.70
C THR A 156 2.34 -4.07 14.80
N VAL A 157 2.70 -2.87 14.32
CA VAL A 157 3.94 -2.61 13.59
C VAL A 157 4.61 -1.37 14.18
N TYR A 158 5.95 -1.33 14.16
CA TYR A 158 6.71 -0.15 14.53
C TYR A 158 7.17 0.59 13.27
N ILE A 159 7.07 1.91 13.30
CA ILE A 159 7.41 2.76 12.17
C ILE A 159 8.61 3.62 12.52
N ILE A 160 9.67 3.51 11.73
CA ILE A 160 10.86 4.35 11.88
C ILE A 160 10.60 5.76 11.31
N PRO A 161 11.29 6.81 11.80
CA PRO A 161 11.09 8.19 11.35
C PRO A 161 11.21 8.37 9.83
N HIS A 162 12.11 7.65 9.19
CA HIS A 162 12.27 7.68 7.74
C HIS A 162 10.99 7.28 6.99
N THR A 163 10.41 6.14 7.37
CA THR A 163 9.15 5.61 6.78
C THR A 163 7.99 6.57 7.03
N LEU A 164 7.88 7.10 8.26
CA LEU A 164 6.84 8.06 8.62
C LEU A 164 6.90 9.33 7.75
N LYS A 165 8.11 9.85 7.50
CA LYS A 165 8.32 11.07 6.71
C LYS A 165 8.01 10.88 5.22
N ASN A 166 8.27 9.69 4.68
CA ASN A 166 8.26 9.44 3.24
C ASN A 166 7.05 8.63 2.74
N THR A 167 6.08 8.35 3.62
CA THR A 167 4.89 7.56 3.27
C THR A 167 3.61 8.18 3.82
N THR A 168 2.46 7.67 3.33
CA THR A 168 1.13 8.11 3.78
C THR A 168 0.89 7.86 5.27
N LEU A 169 1.62 6.95 5.93
CA LEU A 169 1.49 6.72 7.38
C LEU A 169 1.83 7.96 8.22
N GLY A 170 2.60 8.91 7.66
CA GLY A 170 2.85 10.21 8.31
C GLY A 170 1.58 11.02 8.56
N PHE A 171 0.61 10.92 7.67
CA PHE A 171 -0.65 11.67 7.71
C PHE A 171 -1.81 10.90 8.32
N LYS A 172 -1.66 9.57 8.47
CA LYS A 172 -2.71 8.68 8.97
C LYS A 172 -2.68 8.53 10.49
N GLY A 173 -3.86 8.30 11.06
CA GLY A 173 -4.07 8.09 12.49
C GLY A 173 -5.27 7.18 12.78
N PRO A 174 -5.74 7.15 14.03
CA PRO A 174 -6.90 6.33 14.41
C PRO A 174 -8.13 6.60 13.53
N SER A 175 -8.84 5.53 13.18
CA SER A 175 -9.99 5.45 12.26
C SER A 175 -9.64 5.50 10.76
N ASP A 176 -8.40 5.78 10.39
CA ASP A 176 -8.02 5.75 8.99
C ASP A 176 -7.93 4.33 8.45
N LYS A 177 -8.39 4.16 7.20
CA LYS A 177 -8.33 2.91 6.46
C LYS A 177 -6.99 2.75 5.75
N VAL A 178 -6.40 1.56 5.82
CA VAL A 178 -5.18 1.16 5.11
C VAL A 178 -5.42 -0.10 4.28
N ASN A 179 -4.76 -0.22 3.15
CA ASN A 179 -4.72 -1.45 2.36
C ASN A 179 -3.78 -2.46 3.01
N ILE A 180 -4.17 -3.72 3.03
CA ILE A 180 -3.38 -4.82 3.59
C ILE A 180 -3.15 -5.87 2.51
N GLU A 181 -1.89 -6.19 2.28
CA GLU A 181 -1.48 -7.38 1.54
C GLU A 181 -0.63 -8.26 2.46
N PHE A 182 -1.04 -9.51 2.65
CA PHE A 182 -0.28 -10.47 3.45
C PHE A 182 0.88 -11.04 2.62
N ASP A 183 1.97 -11.35 3.30
CA ASP A 183 3.12 -11.99 2.67
C ASP A 183 2.69 -13.25 1.91
N ILE A 184 3.06 -13.36 0.65
CA ILE A 184 2.72 -14.49 -0.21
C ILE A 184 3.25 -15.82 0.36
N LEU A 185 4.36 -15.79 1.09
CA LEU A 185 4.91 -16.97 1.75
C LEU A 185 4.02 -17.42 2.91
N ALA A 186 3.50 -16.47 3.72
CA ALA A 186 2.55 -16.77 4.79
C ALA A 186 1.25 -17.32 4.24
N LYS A 187 0.74 -16.75 3.13
CA LYS A 187 -0.46 -17.27 2.45
C LYS A 187 -0.28 -18.70 1.95
N LYS A 188 0.90 -19.03 1.38
CA LYS A 188 1.19 -20.38 0.85
C LYS A 188 1.41 -21.39 1.96
N ALA A 189 2.11 -21.02 3.03
CA ALA A 189 2.30 -21.91 4.18
C ALA A 189 0.97 -22.32 4.85
N SER A 190 -0.02 -21.43 4.85
CA SER A 190 -1.35 -21.69 5.44
C SER A 190 -2.27 -22.61 4.61
N ILE A 191 -1.91 -22.91 3.35
CA ILE A 191 -2.69 -23.82 2.48
C ILE A 191 -2.30 -25.29 2.70
N GLY A 192 -1.17 -25.55 3.33
CA GLY A 192 -0.62 -26.90 3.55
C GLY A 192 -0.90 -27.51 4.93
N ILE A 193 -1.80 -26.90 5.73
CA ILE A 193 -2.18 -27.36 7.07
C ILE A 193 -3.65 -27.76 7.07
#